data_2009f0bc2ce0dece1514c886a1e1a870
#
_entry.id   2009f0bc2ce0dece1514c886a1e1a870
#
_cell.length_a   1.000
_cell.length_b   1.000
_cell.length_c   1.000
_cell.angle_alpha   90.00
_cell.angle_beta   90.00
_cell.angle_gamma   90.00
#
_symmetry.space_group_name_H-M   'P 1'
#
loop_
_entity.id
_entity.type
_entity.pdbx_description
1 polymer ?
#
loop_
_entity_poly.entity_id
_entity_poly.type
_entity_poly.pdbx_seq_one_letter_code
_entity_poly.pdbx_strand_id
1 'polypeptide(L)'
;KSNEVAAYVDNTLNFNDKVAFSVGVRGVVNRVQGTTFADIEPRASLKVALGDNFSVKAGYARIHQYVQQVSTNYIDLPTDLWQPVSARFKPLQSDLYSIGVYGNLPWNMYFSVEGWYKDMDNLLEYREGVSVLNPDLAWEDKLTSGKGWSYGVDLSVTREVGKITGTIG
;
A
#
# COMPACT_ATOMS: atom_id res chain seq x y z
N LYS A 1 -20.06 -10.61 9.26
CA LYS A 1 -20.21 -10.16 7.87
C LYS A 1 -19.71 -8.74 7.78
N SER A 2 -18.97 -8.44 6.73
CA SER A 2 -18.51 -7.09 6.37
C SER A 2 -19.08 -6.76 5.00
N ASN A 3 -19.56 -5.54 4.83
CA ASN A 3 -20.03 -5.01 3.55
C ASN A 3 -19.24 -3.73 3.25
N GLU A 4 -18.61 -3.66 2.08
CA GLU A 4 -17.87 -2.51 1.61
C GLU A 4 -18.50 -1.96 0.34
N VAL A 5 -18.65 -0.64 0.27
CA VAL A 5 -19.05 0.08 -0.92
C VAL A 5 -18.04 1.21 -1.12
N ALA A 6 -17.55 1.36 -2.34
CA ALA A 6 -16.61 2.41 -2.69
C ALA A 6 -16.99 3.07 -4.02
N ALA A 7 -16.72 4.36 -4.10
CA ALA A 7 -16.77 5.14 -5.33
C ALA A 7 -15.48 5.92 -5.50
N TYR A 8 -15.06 6.14 -6.73
CA TYR A 8 -13.84 6.89 -7.01
C TYR A 8 -13.99 7.78 -8.23
N VAL A 9 -13.18 8.81 -8.28
CA VAL A 9 -12.98 9.66 -9.43
C VAL A 9 -11.48 9.92 -9.61
N ASP A 10 -11.03 9.83 -10.85
CA ASP A 10 -9.64 10.09 -11.24
C ASP A 10 -9.61 11.02 -12.43
N ASN A 11 -8.62 11.89 -12.46
CA ASN A 11 -8.36 12.77 -13.59
C ASN A 11 -6.85 12.82 -13.88
N THR A 12 -6.50 12.83 -15.16
CA THR A 12 -5.12 13.02 -15.63
C THR A 12 -5.07 14.26 -16.51
N LEU A 13 -4.25 15.21 -16.12
CA LEU A 13 -3.99 16.46 -16.79
C LEU A 13 -2.62 16.36 -17.47
N ASN A 14 -2.63 16.41 -18.80
CA ASN A 14 -1.42 16.52 -19.59
C ASN A 14 -1.17 18.00 -19.90
N PHE A 15 -0.22 18.62 -19.19
CA PHE A 15 0.12 20.03 -19.40
C PHE A 15 0.86 20.24 -20.73
N ASN A 16 1.66 19.27 -21.12
CA ASN A 16 2.36 19.19 -22.40
C ASN A 16 2.85 17.73 -22.60
N ASP A 17 3.58 17.46 -23.68
CA ASP A 17 4.13 16.13 -24.00
C ASP A 17 5.14 15.61 -22.94
N LYS A 18 5.59 16.46 -22.04
CA LYS A 18 6.60 16.14 -21.03
C LYS A 18 6.07 16.01 -19.62
N VAL A 19 4.95 16.68 -19.31
CA VAL A 19 4.44 16.76 -17.94
C VAL A 19 3.00 16.29 -17.87
N ALA A 20 2.77 15.23 -17.11
CA ALA A 20 1.45 14.71 -16.79
C ALA A 20 1.25 14.65 -15.27
N PHE A 21 0.11 15.14 -14.82
CA PHE A 21 -0.30 15.09 -13.41
C PHE A 21 -1.61 14.34 -13.30
N SER A 22 -1.65 13.34 -12.43
CA SER A 22 -2.87 12.59 -12.13
C SER A 22 -3.26 12.83 -10.68
N VAL A 23 -4.55 13.05 -10.47
CA VAL A 23 -5.13 13.17 -9.14
C VAL A 23 -6.42 12.39 -9.08
N GLY A 24 -6.64 11.72 -7.96
CA GLY A 24 -7.85 10.95 -7.73
C GLY A 24 -8.23 10.90 -6.27
N VAL A 25 -9.46 10.55 -6.04
CA VAL A 25 -9.99 10.30 -4.71
C VAL A 25 -10.95 9.12 -4.76
N ARG A 26 -10.82 8.24 -3.77
CA ARG A 26 -11.76 7.15 -3.53
C ARG A 26 -12.41 7.36 -2.17
N GLY A 27 -13.74 7.33 -2.13
CA GLY A 27 -14.50 7.27 -0.89
C GLY A 27 -14.93 5.84 -0.62
N VAL A 28 -14.73 5.38 0.60
CA VAL A 28 -15.08 4.00 1.02
C VAL A 28 -15.99 4.07 2.23
N VAL A 29 -17.04 3.27 2.21
CA VAL A 29 -17.89 3.01 3.37
C VAL A 29 -17.86 1.53 3.65
N ASN A 30 -17.39 1.14 4.83
CA ASN A 30 -17.37 -0.25 5.29
C ASN A 30 -18.24 -0.39 6.53
N ARG A 31 -19.14 -1.38 6.51
CA ARG A 31 -19.98 -1.74 7.65
C ARG A 31 -19.66 -3.14 8.13
N VAL A 32 -19.20 -3.23 9.37
CA VAL A 32 -18.82 -4.49 10.01
C VAL A 32 -19.32 -4.54 11.45
N GLN A 33 -19.96 -5.64 11.85
CA GLN A 33 -20.45 -5.89 13.22
C GLN A 33 -21.28 -4.72 13.82
N GLY A 34 -22.05 -4.01 12.97
CA GLY A 34 -22.87 -2.87 13.41
C GLY A 34 -22.14 -1.53 13.43
N THR A 35 -20.83 -1.50 13.27
CA THR A 35 -20.02 -0.27 13.15
C THR A 35 -19.84 0.12 11.69
N THR A 36 -19.93 1.39 11.39
CA THR A 36 -19.70 1.95 10.04
C THR A 36 -18.47 2.84 10.06
N PHE A 37 -17.56 2.58 9.15
CA PHE A 37 -16.39 3.41 8.85
C PHE A 37 -16.61 4.09 7.52
N ALA A 38 -16.19 5.35 7.41
CA ALA A 38 -16.23 6.12 6.16
C ALA A 38 -14.90 6.85 6.02
N ASP A 39 -14.16 6.49 4.99
CA ASP A 39 -12.77 6.95 4.79
C ASP A 39 -12.59 7.51 3.39
N ILE A 40 -11.63 8.44 3.27
CA ILE A 40 -11.27 9.09 2.00
C ILE A 40 -9.82 8.71 1.68
N GLU A 41 -9.61 8.24 0.45
CA GLU A 41 -8.34 7.75 -0.06
C GLU A 41 -7.88 8.62 -1.23
N PRO A 42 -7.20 9.75 -0.96
CA PRO A 42 -6.61 10.58 -2.00
C PRO A 42 -5.40 9.89 -2.62
N ARG A 43 -5.17 10.16 -3.90
CA ARG A 43 -3.97 9.76 -4.63
C ARG A 43 -3.57 10.85 -5.60
N ALA A 44 -2.26 11.01 -5.78
CA ALA A 44 -1.71 11.95 -6.75
C ALA A 44 -0.43 11.38 -7.34
N SER A 45 -0.17 11.65 -8.61
CA SER A 45 1.10 11.32 -9.24
C SER A 45 1.51 12.37 -10.24
N LEU A 46 2.80 12.59 -10.34
CA LEU A 46 3.44 13.50 -11.30
C LEU A 46 4.42 12.70 -12.13
N LYS A 47 4.35 12.84 -13.45
CA LYS A 47 5.34 12.33 -14.40
C LYS A 47 5.95 13.50 -15.14
N VAL A 48 7.30 13.53 -15.20
CA VAL A 48 8.07 14.50 -15.97
C VAL A 48 9.01 13.75 -16.89
N ALA A 49 8.86 13.93 -18.20
CA ALA A 49 9.80 13.40 -19.19
C ALA A 49 11.02 14.30 -19.27
N LEU A 50 12.21 13.71 -19.10
CA LEU A 50 13.51 14.35 -19.21
C LEU A 50 14.16 13.97 -20.56
N GLY A 51 13.75 14.67 -21.61
CA GLY A 51 14.12 14.31 -22.99
C GLY A 51 13.36 13.08 -23.49
N ASP A 52 13.92 12.38 -24.47
CA ASP A 52 13.25 11.28 -25.18
C ASP A 52 13.39 9.92 -24.48
N ASN A 53 14.40 9.79 -23.63
CA ASN A 53 14.78 8.48 -23.07
C ASN A 53 14.51 8.35 -21.56
N PHE A 54 14.31 9.43 -20.82
CA PHE A 54 14.20 9.39 -19.36
C PHE A 54 12.92 10.04 -18.86
N SER A 55 12.41 9.55 -17.76
CA SER A 55 11.32 10.18 -17.03
C SER A 55 11.49 10.02 -15.53
N VAL A 56 10.99 10.99 -14.79
CA VAL A 56 10.86 10.95 -13.34
C VAL A 56 9.37 10.85 -13.01
N LYS A 57 9.02 10.00 -12.06
CA LYS A 57 7.67 9.92 -11.51
C LYS A 57 7.74 10.09 -10.00
N ALA A 58 6.77 10.81 -9.45
CA ALA A 58 6.54 10.89 -8.01
C ALA A 58 5.08 10.54 -7.74
N GLY A 59 4.81 9.87 -6.63
CA GLY A 59 3.48 9.41 -6.29
C GLY A 59 3.19 9.50 -4.80
N TYR A 60 1.92 9.71 -4.49
CA TYR A 60 1.33 9.62 -3.16
C TYR A 60 0.01 8.88 -3.23
N ALA A 61 -0.24 7.99 -2.29
CA ALA A 61 -1.53 7.33 -2.13
C ALA A 61 -1.82 7.04 -0.65
N ARG A 62 -3.07 7.33 -0.23
CA ARG A 62 -3.62 6.85 1.05
C ARG A 62 -4.56 5.68 0.77
N ILE A 63 -4.45 4.65 1.60
CA ILE A 63 -5.25 3.43 1.50
C ILE A 63 -5.70 3.02 2.90
N HIS A 64 -6.94 2.52 3.02
CA HIS A 64 -7.47 1.92 4.24
C HIS A 64 -7.72 0.43 4.04
N GLN A 65 -7.37 -0.34 5.06
CA GLN A 65 -7.60 -1.79 5.07
C GLN A 65 -8.49 -2.16 6.25
N TYR A 66 -9.64 -2.78 5.94
CA TYR A 66 -10.68 -3.12 6.91
C TYR A 66 -10.59 -4.53 7.47
N VAL A 67 -9.67 -5.33 6.97
CA VAL A 67 -9.35 -6.67 7.48
C VAL A 67 -7.85 -6.80 7.54
N GLN A 68 -7.32 -7.08 8.72
CA GLN A 68 -5.87 -7.22 8.93
C GLN A 68 -5.55 -8.67 9.28
N GLN A 69 -4.45 -9.16 8.75
CA GLN A 69 -3.84 -10.40 9.19
C GLN A 69 -3.01 -10.11 10.45
N VAL A 70 -3.33 -10.77 11.53
CA VAL A 70 -2.57 -10.67 12.79
C VAL A 70 -1.77 -11.94 12.96
N SER A 71 -0.44 -11.83 12.88
CA SER A 71 0.48 -12.93 13.10
C SER A 71 1.00 -12.96 14.54
N THR A 72 1.29 -14.13 15.04
CA THR A 72 1.95 -14.30 16.32
C THR A 72 3.44 -14.40 16.11
N ASN A 73 4.22 -13.53 16.76
CA ASN A 73 5.68 -13.60 16.74
C ASN A 73 6.25 -14.77 17.56
N TYR A 74 5.40 -15.53 18.23
CA TYR A 74 5.80 -16.65 19.09
C TYR A 74 5.32 -17.97 18.49
N ILE A 75 6.26 -18.74 17.94
CA ILE A 75 6.10 -20.09 17.41
C ILE A 75 5.23 -20.14 16.16
N ASP A 76 5.72 -20.77 15.12
CA ASP A 76 5.04 -21.10 13.84
C ASP A 76 3.78 -21.98 14.06
N LEU A 77 2.81 -21.43 14.76
CA LEU A 77 1.47 -21.99 14.72
C LEU A 77 0.81 -21.45 13.45
N PRO A 78 0.12 -22.29 12.67
CA PRO A 78 -0.60 -21.87 11.46
C PRO A 78 -1.87 -21.10 11.84
N THR A 79 -1.72 -20.04 12.65
CA THR A 79 -2.83 -19.27 13.24
C THR A 79 -2.76 -17.81 12.85
N ASP A 80 -2.34 -17.54 11.63
CA ASP A 80 -2.53 -16.23 11.02
C ASP A 80 -4.03 -15.98 10.89
N LEU A 81 -4.58 -15.21 11.80
CA LEU A 81 -6.01 -14.92 11.82
C LEU A 81 -6.27 -13.59 11.11
N TRP A 82 -7.20 -13.62 10.16
CA TRP A 82 -7.74 -12.43 9.57
C TRP A 82 -8.78 -11.82 10.50
N GLN A 83 -8.45 -10.66 11.07
CA GLN A 83 -9.32 -9.94 11.98
C GLN A 83 -9.93 -8.73 11.26
N PRO A 84 -11.26 -8.61 11.24
CA PRO A 84 -11.92 -7.42 10.73
C PRO A 84 -11.76 -6.26 11.72
N VAL A 85 -11.89 -5.04 11.23
CA VAL A 85 -12.05 -3.85 12.08
C VAL A 85 -13.27 -4.00 12.99
N SER A 86 -13.25 -3.32 14.12
CA SER A 86 -14.34 -3.34 15.10
C SER A 86 -14.58 -1.94 15.66
N ALA A 87 -15.54 -1.79 16.53
CA ALA A 87 -15.76 -0.53 17.23
C ALA A 87 -14.53 -0.06 18.02
N ARG A 88 -13.67 -1.00 18.42
CA ARG A 88 -12.45 -0.73 19.20
C ARG A 88 -11.23 -0.48 18.31
N PHE A 89 -11.14 -1.13 17.16
CA PHE A 89 -9.99 -1.05 16.26
C PHE A 89 -10.39 -0.42 14.93
N LYS A 90 -9.79 0.73 14.66
CA LYS A 90 -9.95 1.47 13.41
C LYS A 90 -9.31 0.73 12.23
N PRO A 91 -9.70 1.05 10.99
CA PRO A 91 -9.02 0.55 9.81
C PRO A 91 -7.52 0.89 9.84
N LEU A 92 -6.69 -0.03 9.38
CA LEU A 92 -5.29 0.27 9.08
C LEU A 92 -5.27 1.35 8.00
N GLN A 93 -4.62 2.47 8.29
CA GLN A 93 -4.33 3.52 7.32
C GLN A 93 -2.88 3.42 6.88
N SER A 94 -2.64 3.56 5.60
CA SER A 94 -1.31 3.57 5.02
C SER A 94 -1.15 4.74 4.07
N ASP A 95 -0.14 5.58 4.30
CA ASP A 95 0.30 6.66 3.44
C ASP A 95 1.59 6.24 2.72
N LEU A 96 1.51 6.07 1.41
CA LEU A 96 2.63 5.67 0.57
C LEU A 96 3.13 6.84 -0.26
N TYR A 97 4.42 7.09 -0.18
CA TYR A 97 5.15 8.07 -0.99
C TYR A 97 6.17 7.32 -1.85
N SER A 98 6.24 7.65 -3.14
CA SER A 98 7.26 7.08 -4.03
C SER A 98 7.85 8.13 -4.96
N ILE A 99 9.10 7.89 -5.36
CA ILE A 99 9.79 8.63 -6.40
C ILE A 99 10.66 7.68 -7.19
N GLY A 100 10.61 7.76 -8.53
CA GLY A 100 11.38 6.87 -9.38
C GLY A 100 11.89 7.53 -10.64
N VAL A 101 13.00 7.01 -11.14
CA VAL A 101 13.59 7.33 -12.43
C VAL A 101 13.47 6.14 -13.34
N TYR A 102 13.00 6.38 -14.54
CA TYR A 102 12.74 5.38 -15.56
C TYR A 102 13.42 5.79 -16.86
N GLY A 103 13.95 4.84 -17.58
CA GLY A 103 14.63 5.20 -18.82
C GLY A 103 14.85 4.06 -19.78
N ASN A 104 15.01 4.46 -21.05
CA ASN A 104 15.43 3.57 -22.13
C ASN A 104 16.96 3.67 -22.26
N LEU A 105 17.60 2.52 -22.29
CA LEU A 105 19.03 2.36 -22.53
C LEU A 105 19.27 1.82 -23.95
N PRO A 106 20.49 1.92 -24.47
CA PRO A 106 20.87 1.24 -25.72
C PRO A 106 20.53 -0.26 -25.67
N TRP A 107 20.43 -0.88 -26.83
CA TRP A 107 20.14 -2.33 -27.02
C TRP A 107 18.74 -2.78 -26.59
N ASN A 108 17.75 -1.88 -26.67
CA ASN A 108 16.37 -2.14 -26.28
C ASN A 108 16.24 -2.58 -24.81
N MET A 109 16.99 -1.95 -23.94
CA MET A 109 16.92 -2.14 -22.50
C MET A 109 16.10 -1.02 -21.87
N TYR A 110 15.35 -1.37 -20.86
CA TYR A 110 14.59 -0.46 -20.01
C TYR A 110 15.07 -0.63 -18.58
N PHE A 111 15.28 0.46 -17.85
CA PHE A 111 15.59 0.42 -16.43
C PHE A 111 14.60 1.24 -15.61
N SER A 112 14.43 0.86 -14.38
CA SER A 112 13.74 1.64 -13.35
C SER A 112 14.49 1.59 -12.04
N VAL A 113 14.50 2.72 -11.35
CA VAL A 113 14.96 2.87 -9.96
C VAL A 113 13.86 3.61 -9.24
N GLU A 114 13.25 2.98 -8.24
CA GLU A 114 12.17 3.57 -7.46
C GLU A 114 12.48 3.47 -5.96
N GLY A 115 12.40 4.60 -5.26
CA GLY A 115 12.43 4.66 -3.80
C GLY A 115 11.03 4.90 -3.27
N TRP A 116 10.67 4.24 -2.16
CA TRP A 116 9.39 4.43 -1.52
C TRP A 116 9.50 4.47 -0.01
N TYR A 117 8.57 5.19 0.60
CA TYR A 117 8.36 5.27 2.04
C TYR A 117 6.88 5.09 2.35
N LYS A 118 6.58 4.28 3.34
CA LYS A 118 5.23 3.96 3.76
C LYS A 118 5.09 4.19 5.26
N ASP A 119 4.15 5.02 5.64
CA ASP A 119 3.73 5.24 7.02
C ASP A 119 2.41 4.54 7.29
N MET A 120 2.27 3.93 8.47
CA MET A 120 1.12 3.09 8.80
C MET A 120 0.61 3.40 10.20
N ASP A 121 -0.69 3.69 10.29
CA ASP A 121 -1.43 3.89 11.53
C ASP A 121 -2.44 2.74 11.74
N ASN A 122 -2.69 2.42 13.00
CA ASN A 122 -3.63 1.38 13.42
C ASN A 122 -3.22 -0.05 13.00
N LEU A 123 -1.93 -0.33 12.96
CA LEU A 123 -1.43 -1.70 12.86
C LEU A 123 -1.88 -2.51 14.08
N LEU A 124 -2.38 -3.72 13.84
CA LEU A 124 -2.79 -4.61 14.93
C LEU A 124 -1.67 -5.60 15.24
N GLU A 125 -1.39 -5.72 16.53
CA GLU A 125 -0.41 -6.66 17.08
C GLU A 125 -0.97 -7.37 18.31
N TYR A 126 -0.51 -8.59 18.59
CA TYR A 126 -0.84 -9.23 19.86
C TYR A 126 -0.10 -8.54 21.00
N ARG A 127 -0.80 -8.37 22.12
CA ARG A 127 -0.19 -7.83 23.34
C ARG A 127 0.86 -8.78 23.87
N GLU A 128 1.97 -8.23 24.32
CA GLU A 128 3.00 -9.00 25.02
C GLU A 128 2.44 -9.65 26.29
N GLY A 129 2.84 -10.92 26.51
CA GLY A 129 2.45 -11.68 27.70
C GLY A 129 1.02 -12.24 27.68
N VAL A 130 0.24 -12.02 26.62
CA VAL A 130 -1.11 -12.56 26.49
C VAL A 130 -1.07 -13.81 25.61
N SER A 131 -1.55 -14.94 26.15
CA SER A 131 -1.68 -16.17 25.38
C SER A 131 -2.81 -16.01 24.33
N VAL A 132 -2.47 -16.25 23.08
CA VAL A 132 -3.44 -16.28 21.97
C VAL A 132 -4.52 -17.32 22.21
N LEU A 133 -4.16 -18.43 22.86
CA LEU A 133 -5.04 -19.57 23.14
C LEU A 133 -5.89 -19.40 24.41
N ASN A 134 -5.75 -18.29 25.15
CA ASN A 134 -6.55 -18.06 26.35
C ASN A 134 -8.04 -17.92 25.98
N PRO A 135 -8.92 -18.85 26.41
CA PRO A 135 -10.34 -18.80 26.07
C PRO A 135 -11.12 -17.74 26.86
N ASP A 136 -10.59 -17.26 27.97
CA ASP A 136 -11.26 -16.32 28.88
C ASP A 136 -11.20 -14.86 28.40
N LEU A 137 -10.33 -14.57 27.42
CA LEU A 137 -10.18 -13.24 26.85
C LEU A 137 -10.87 -13.13 25.50
N ALA A 138 -11.65 -12.06 25.32
CA ALA A 138 -12.14 -11.70 24.00
C ALA A 138 -10.95 -11.42 23.05
N TRP A 139 -11.12 -11.68 21.76
CA TRP A 139 -10.05 -11.48 20.77
C TRP A 139 -9.53 -10.03 20.76
N GLU A 140 -10.41 -9.06 20.99
CA GLU A 140 -10.05 -7.64 21.08
C GLU A 140 -9.16 -7.31 22.28
N ASP A 141 -9.26 -8.06 23.38
CA ASP A 141 -8.44 -7.86 24.58
C ASP A 141 -7.02 -8.41 24.41
N LYS A 142 -6.83 -9.29 23.43
CA LYS A 142 -5.53 -9.87 23.08
C LYS A 142 -4.70 -8.98 22.17
N LEU A 143 -5.33 -7.96 21.57
CA LEU A 143 -4.69 -7.10 20.57
C LEU A 143 -4.42 -5.70 21.10
N THR A 144 -3.48 -5.03 20.48
CA THR A 144 -3.18 -3.61 20.60
C THR A 144 -3.01 -3.00 19.23
N SER A 145 -3.25 -1.70 19.10
CA SER A 145 -2.97 -0.97 17.86
C SER A 145 -1.72 -0.12 18.03
N GLY A 146 -0.92 -0.06 17.00
CA GLY A 146 0.32 0.71 16.96
C GLY A 146 0.50 1.46 15.64
N LYS A 147 1.69 2.00 15.47
CA LYS A 147 2.18 2.66 14.26
C LYS A 147 3.38 1.92 13.72
N GLY A 148 3.56 1.98 12.41
CA GLY A 148 4.71 1.40 11.77
C GLY A 148 5.12 2.19 10.54
N TRP A 149 6.31 1.96 10.07
CA TRP A 149 6.82 2.53 8.84
C TRP A 149 7.71 1.52 8.11
N SER A 150 7.78 1.66 6.81
CA SER A 150 8.68 0.88 5.98
C SER A 150 9.19 1.73 4.82
N TYR A 151 10.36 1.39 4.31
CA TYR A 151 10.92 2.01 3.12
C TYR A 151 11.74 1.01 2.34
N GLY A 152 11.93 1.29 1.07
CA GLY A 152 12.70 0.45 0.19
C GLY A 152 13.15 1.15 -1.07
N VAL A 153 14.03 0.48 -1.80
CA VAL A 153 14.48 0.87 -3.12
C VAL A 153 14.38 -0.35 -4.03
N ASP A 154 13.65 -0.18 -5.13
CA ASP A 154 13.47 -1.20 -6.14
C ASP A 154 14.29 -0.83 -7.37
N LEU A 155 15.05 -1.77 -7.88
CA LEU A 155 15.87 -1.64 -9.08
C LEU A 155 15.39 -2.68 -10.09
N SER A 156 15.23 -2.29 -11.34
CA SER A 156 14.91 -3.25 -12.39
C SER A 156 15.56 -2.87 -13.71
N VAL A 157 16.07 -3.88 -14.42
CA VAL A 157 16.54 -3.75 -15.79
C VAL A 157 15.91 -4.86 -16.63
N THR A 158 15.19 -4.46 -17.66
CA THR A 158 14.47 -5.36 -18.57
C THR A 158 14.98 -5.22 -20.00
N ARG A 159 15.16 -6.31 -20.69
CA ARG A 159 15.39 -6.36 -22.13
C ARG A 159 14.32 -7.23 -22.78
N GLU A 160 13.49 -6.62 -23.61
CA GLU A 160 12.33 -7.29 -24.23
C GLU A 160 12.62 -7.83 -25.63
N VAL A 161 13.62 -7.26 -26.32
CA VAL A 161 13.93 -7.57 -27.73
C VAL A 161 15.40 -7.93 -27.91
N GLY A 162 15.66 -9.00 -28.62
CA GLY A 162 17.00 -9.48 -28.97
C GLY A 162 17.17 -10.98 -28.83
N LYS A 163 18.41 -11.47 -29.01
CA LYS A 163 18.72 -12.90 -28.85
C LYS A 163 18.64 -13.37 -27.36
N ILE A 164 18.87 -12.46 -26.44
CA ILE A 164 18.76 -12.70 -25.00
C ILE A 164 17.77 -11.68 -24.48
N THR A 165 16.70 -12.15 -23.87
CA THR A 165 15.64 -11.34 -23.24
C THR A 165 15.45 -11.77 -21.79
N GLY A 166 15.05 -10.84 -20.94
CA GLY A 166 14.83 -11.12 -19.51
C GLY A 166 14.77 -9.87 -18.66
N THR A 167 14.47 -10.08 -17.37
CA THR A 167 14.44 -9.03 -16.34
C THR A 167 15.34 -9.43 -15.19
N ILE A 168 16.08 -8.46 -14.67
CA ILE A 168 16.84 -8.55 -13.42
C ILE A 168 16.30 -7.44 -12.52
N GLY A 169 15.96 -7.80 -11.29
CA GLY A 169 15.48 -6.87 -10.26
C GLY A 169 15.88 -7.32 -8.86
#